data_5433b35152c8325d0515cad9f233a916
#
_entry.id   5433b35152c8325d0515cad9f233a916
#
_cell.length_a   1.000
_cell.length_b   1.000
_cell.length_c   1.000
_cell.angle_alpha   90.00
_cell.angle_beta   90.00
_cell.angle_gamma   90.00
#
_symmetry.space_group_name_H-M   'P 1'
#
loop_
_entity.id
_entity.type
_entity.pdbx_description
1 polymer ?
#
loop_
_entity_poly.entity_id
_entity_poly.type
_entity_poly.pdbx_seq_one_letter_code
_entity_poly.pdbx_strand_id
1 'polypeptide(L)'
;MNLRVALMLFLAVIMPIVRADEQSDKLKKAIAQELLKALLEDDDDEDKPKKPKAPAAPAPDAPVAAPAKKKGKEPTVAPKAPEPAPDAPFAFEAYQATPGAIYPSLVLATATIKDDGKEDDPRDATNYGDRMGILGVTLKNVRKDDKFVIEISADAVIRPSKLTFVAKASELLVTAAPKVKFDYEALGRITQTRPLNVTFKVTRNGQALDEVDEVLSLRQINDCPFALLTPTPKKNGKIVKEFHDIRFMFAAYVNENHPQIDQILKEAKATGVTKSFLGYQAGEKEVFEQVNAIWLALQRRGITYSSITNTTPVQGVNAQHVRFLDESISMTQANCVDGSVLMASVLKKIEIKACLVVVPGHCYLAFYSKEPEKGGKLYAVETTMLGSKAPLLDAINVATSQAPYSLQKNAAKFDQEDSGYMLVDLDAARDLGIMPIPYVKGLK
;
A
#
# COMPACT_ATOMS: atom_id res chain seq x y z
N MET A 1 -18.41 -2.89 -3.38
CA MET A 1 -17.76 -2.78 -2.06
C MET A 1 -17.10 -1.42 -2.02
N ASN A 2 -17.55 -0.51 -1.19
CA ASN A 2 -16.83 0.74 -0.99
C ASN A 2 -15.38 0.42 -0.64
N LEU A 3 -14.41 1.25 -1.00
CA LEU A 3 -13.02 1.18 -0.51
C LEU A 3 -12.97 0.80 0.99
N ARG A 4 -14.02 1.13 1.75
CA ARG A 4 -14.31 0.73 3.13
C ARG A 4 -14.45 -0.78 3.37
N VAL A 5 -15.07 -1.54 2.46
CA VAL A 5 -15.30 -3.00 2.68
C VAL A 5 -14.07 -3.78 2.22
N ALA A 6 -13.36 -3.34 1.19
CA ALA A 6 -12.04 -3.86 0.84
C ALA A 6 -11.04 -3.62 2.00
N LEU A 7 -11.13 -2.45 2.65
CA LEU A 7 -10.33 -2.11 3.84
C LEU A 7 -10.70 -2.96 5.06
N MET A 8 -12.01 -3.20 5.32
CA MET A 8 -12.46 -4.03 6.46
C MET A 8 -12.13 -5.51 6.29
N LEU A 9 -12.13 -6.04 5.07
CA LEU A 9 -11.70 -7.42 4.81
C LEU A 9 -10.20 -7.60 4.97
N PHE A 10 -9.40 -6.57 4.72
CA PHE A 10 -7.96 -6.60 4.97
C PHE A 10 -7.62 -6.68 6.46
N LEU A 11 -8.42 -6.03 7.31
CA LEU A 11 -8.27 -6.07 8.76
C LEU A 11 -8.66 -7.43 9.38
N ALA A 12 -9.46 -8.26 8.66
CA ALA A 12 -9.89 -9.58 9.14
C ALA A 12 -8.88 -10.72 8.87
N VAL A 13 -7.83 -10.47 8.07
CA VAL A 13 -6.78 -11.46 7.75
C VAL A 13 -5.49 -11.13 8.49
N ILE A 14 -5.57 -10.74 9.76
CA ILE A 14 -4.39 -10.63 10.63
C ILE A 14 -4.06 -12.04 11.11
N MET A 15 -2.98 -12.61 10.60
CA MET A 15 -2.41 -13.86 11.14
C MET A 15 -1.96 -13.63 12.59
N PRO A 16 -2.17 -14.59 13.51
CA PRO A 16 -1.72 -14.48 14.88
C PRO A 16 -0.19 -14.37 14.90
N ILE A 17 0.32 -13.26 15.43
CA ILE A 17 1.75 -13.06 15.67
C ILE A 17 2.20 -14.10 16.69
N VAL A 18 3.14 -14.93 16.29
CA VAL A 18 3.71 -15.99 17.13
C VAL A 18 4.30 -15.37 18.40
N ARG A 19 3.74 -15.71 19.56
CA ARG A 19 4.29 -15.34 20.87
C ARG A 19 5.74 -15.78 20.98
N ALA A 20 6.60 -14.86 21.41
CA ALA A 20 8.00 -15.13 21.67
C ALA A 20 8.13 -16.19 22.77
N ASP A 21 8.73 -17.33 22.45
CA ASP A 21 8.93 -18.47 23.32
C ASP A 21 10.43 -18.64 23.61
N GLU A 22 10.80 -19.15 24.80
CA GLU A 22 12.19 -19.37 25.24
C GLU A 22 13.03 -20.22 24.27
N GLN A 23 12.38 -21.08 23.49
CA GLN A 23 13.04 -21.81 22.38
C GLN A 23 13.55 -20.90 21.26
N SER A 24 12.96 -19.73 21.07
CA SER A 24 13.37 -18.72 20.09
C SER A 24 14.81 -18.23 20.34
N ASP A 25 15.23 -18.09 21.60
CA ASP A 25 16.58 -17.58 21.91
C ASP A 25 17.68 -18.61 21.73
N LYS A 26 17.38 -19.90 21.91
CA LYS A 26 18.33 -20.99 21.60
C LYS A 26 18.53 -21.15 20.09
N LEU A 27 17.46 -21.02 19.31
CA LEU A 27 17.52 -21.11 17.86
C LEU A 27 18.24 -19.87 17.27
N LYS A 28 17.97 -18.66 17.81
CA LYS A 28 18.70 -17.44 17.43
C LYS A 28 20.19 -17.57 17.64
N LYS A 29 20.62 -18.12 18.78
CA LYS A 29 22.04 -18.38 19.07
C LYS A 29 22.65 -19.42 18.11
N ALA A 30 21.93 -20.49 17.79
CA ALA A 30 22.41 -21.53 16.88
C ALA A 30 22.54 -21.00 15.43
N ILE A 31 21.52 -20.26 14.94
CA ILE A 31 21.56 -19.62 13.61
C ILE A 31 22.65 -18.54 13.55
N ALA A 32 22.80 -17.73 14.60
CA ALA A 32 23.84 -16.72 14.71
C ALA A 32 25.25 -17.35 14.71
N GLN A 33 25.44 -18.47 15.40
CA GLN A 33 26.71 -19.17 15.42
C GLN A 33 27.04 -19.83 14.07
N GLU A 34 26.05 -20.39 13.36
CA GLU A 34 26.28 -21.00 12.04
C GLU A 34 26.45 -19.96 10.93
N LEU A 35 25.67 -18.86 10.96
CA LEU A 35 25.90 -17.73 10.06
C LEU A 35 27.27 -17.07 10.31
N LEU A 36 27.65 -16.91 11.56
CA LEU A 36 28.96 -16.38 11.94
C LEU A 36 30.09 -17.31 11.47
N LYS A 37 29.92 -18.63 11.58
CA LYS A 37 30.86 -19.62 11.11
C LYS A 37 31.03 -19.60 9.58
N ALA A 38 29.90 -19.51 8.84
CA ALA A 38 29.93 -19.39 7.38
C ALA A 38 30.53 -18.06 6.88
N LEU A 39 30.45 -17.00 7.70
CA LEU A 39 31.03 -15.68 7.38
C LEU A 39 32.52 -15.59 7.77
N LEU A 40 33.00 -16.43 8.71
CA LEU A 40 34.41 -16.42 9.18
C LEU A 40 35.31 -17.40 8.41
N GLU A 41 34.74 -18.31 7.61
CA GLU A 41 35.52 -19.25 6.80
C GLU A 41 36.06 -18.64 5.48
N ASP A 42 35.67 -17.34 5.16
CA ASP A 42 36.09 -16.63 3.93
C ASP A 42 37.03 -15.42 4.15
N ASP A 43 37.46 -15.11 5.36
CA ASP A 43 38.34 -13.95 5.63
C ASP A 43 39.72 -14.36 6.22
N ASP A 44 40.62 -14.79 5.35
CA ASP A 44 42.07 -14.58 5.54
C ASP A 44 42.46 -13.31 4.77
N ASP A 45 42.13 -12.12 5.28
CA ASP A 45 42.89 -10.91 5.00
C ASP A 45 42.66 -9.83 6.08
N GLU A 46 43.78 -9.34 6.59
CA GLU A 46 43.89 -8.37 7.69
C GLU A 46 43.29 -6.99 7.30
N ASP A 47 42.25 -6.55 7.97
CA ASP A 47 42.14 -5.17 8.54
C ASP A 47 40.90 -5.02 9.41
N LYS A 48 41.07 -4.75 10.71
CA LYS A 48 39.97 -4.55 11.65
C LYS A 48 39.46 -3.11 11.62
N PRO A 49 38.26 -2.82 11.11
CA PRO A 49 37.68 -1.52 11.27
C PRO A 49 36.88 -1.43 12.60
N LYS A 50 36.96 -0.26 13.22
CA LYS A 50 36.20 0.14 14.40
C LYS A 50 34.68 0.04 14.14
N LYS A 51 33.92 -0.49 15.14
CA LYS A 51 32.46 -0.57 15.13
C LYS A 51 31.81 0.72 14.66
N PRO A 52 31.00 0.70 13.58
CA PRO A 52 30.23 1.88 13.19
C PRO A 52 29.09 2.12 14.18
N LYS A 53 28.91 3.36 14.62
CA LYS A 53 27.67 3.81 15.27
C LYS A 53 26.54 3.68 14.26
N ALA A 54 25.42 3.08 14.70
CA ALA A 54 24.20 3.06 13.91
C ALA A 54 23.83 4.49 13.49
N PRO A 55 23.42 4.71 12.23
CA PRO A 55 22.94 6.02 11.80
C PRO A 55 21.73 6.41 12.66
N ALA A 56 21.72 7.63 13.17
CA ALA A 56 20.58 8.19 13.87
C ALA A 56 19.39 8.21 12.89
N ALA A 57 18.29 7.58 13.28
CA ALA A 57 17.04 7.67 12.54
C ALA A 57 16.62 9.14 12.44
N PRO A 58 16.12 9.62 11.29
CA PRO A 58 15.58 10.97 11.19
C PRO A 58 14.48 11.15 12.23
N ALA A 59 14.48 12.31 12.90
CA ALA A 59 13.46 12.65 13.87
C ALA A 59 12.07 12.59 13.20
N PRO A 60 11.08 11.97 13.86
CA PRO A 60 9.74 11.86 13.30
C PRO A 60 9.08 13.24 13.27
N ASP A 61 8.52 13.61 12.13
CA ASP A 61 7.57 14.70 12.06
C ASP A 61 6.38 14.39 12.98
N ALA A 62 5.89 15.41 13.69
CA ALA A 62 4.94 15.28 14.79
C ALA A 62 3.69 14.47 14.42
N PRO A 63 3.22 13.58 15.29
CA PRO A 63 2.08 12.70 15.01
C PRO A 63 0.78 13.51 14.93
N VAL A 64 0.01 13.25 13.89
CA VAL A 64 -1.40 13.66 13.83
C VAL A 64 -2.15 12.84 14.88
N ALA A 65 -2.71 13.52 15.88
CA ALA A 65 -3.39 12.91 17.01
C ALA A 65 -4.61 12.08 16.56
N ALA A 66 -4.68 10.84 17.03
CA ALA A 66 -5.82 9.94 16.84
C ALA A 66 -7.01 10.38 17.70
N PRO A 67 -8.26 10.26 17.23
CA PRO A 67 -9.44 10.60 18.02
C PRO A 67 -9.76 9.54 19.08
N ALA A 68 -10.11 10.01 20.29
CA ALA A 68 -10.38 9.18 21.46
C ALA A 68 -11.62 8.27 21.30
N LYS A 69 -11.55 7.03 21.81
CA LYS A 69 -12.60 6.00 21.81
C LYS A 69 -13.81 6.38 22.66
N LYS A 70 -15.01 6.21 22.12
CA LYS A 70 -16.29 6.14 22.88
C LYS A 70 -16.76 4.69 22.98
N LYS A 71 -17.07 4.26 24.21
CA LYS A 71 -17.62 2.93 24.54
C LYS A 71 -18.98 2.68 23.87
N GLY A 72 -19.19 1.44 23.40
CA GLY A 72 -20.38 1.00 22.69
C GLY A 72 -21.66 1.03 23.56
N LYS A 73 -22.76 1.35 22.91
CA LYS A 73 -24.14 1.13 23.37
C LYS A 73 -24.83 0.18 22.40
N GLU A 74 -25.71 -0.66 22.94
CA GLU A 74 -26.55 -1.64 22.23
C GLU A 74 -27.33 -1.06 21.04
N PRO A 75 -27.74 -1.91 20.07
CA PRO A 75 -28.37 -1.44 18.85
C PRO A 75 -29.82 -0.99 19.09
N THR A 76 -30.02 0.28 19.24
CA THR A 76 -31.33 0.89 19.06
C THR A 76 -31.63 1.00 17.56
N VAL A 77 -32.83 0.62 17.16
CA VAL A 77 -33.35 0.79 15.79
C VAL A 77 -33.03 2.21 15.31
N ALA A 78 -32.24 2.31 14.25
CA ALA A 78 -31.79 3.59 13.74
C ALA A 78 -32.99 4.41 13.27
N PRO A 79 -33.12 5.69 13.66
CA PRO A 79 -34.18 6.57 13.15
C PRO A 79 -34.05 6.67 11.62
N LYS A 80 -35.23 6.67 10.94
CA LYS A 80 -35.33 6.88 9.50
C LYS A 80 -34.54 8.15 9.12
N ALA A 81 -33.69 8.06 8.09
CA ALA A 81 -32.91 9.21 7.64
C ALA A 81 -33.88 10.35 7.23
N PRO A 82 -33.56 11.62 7.52
CA PRO A 82 -34.40 12.73 7.11
C PRO A 82 -34.47 12.79 5.58
N GLU A 83 -35.68 12.90 5.06
CA GLU A 83 -35.93 13.12 3.63
C GLU A 83 -35.74 14.60 3.28
N PRO A 84 -35.36 14.94 2.04
CA PRO A 84 -35.28 16.33 1.60
C PRO A 84 -36.64 17.04 1.70
N ALA A 85 -36.62 18.32 2.12
CA ALA A 85 -37.85 19.13 2.10
C ALA A 85 -38.44 19.20 0.68
N PRO A 86 -39.77 19.26 0.49
CA PRO A 86 -40.39 19.20 -0.83
C PRO A 86 -39.87 20.23 -1.83
N ASP A 87 -39.49 21.39 -1.35
CA ASP A 87 -38.99 22.56 -2.10
C ASP A 87 -37.47 22.70 -2.10
N ALA A 88 -36.73 21.76 -1.45
CA ALA A 88 -35.29 21.84 -1.41
C ALA A 88 -34.69 21.73 -2.84
N PRO A 89 -33.84 22.71 -3.24
CA PRO A 89 -33.29 22.72 -4.57
C PRO A 89 -32.31 21.53 -4.78
N PHE A 90 -32.40 20.92 -5.96
CA PHE A 90 -31.40 19.94 -6.38
C PHE A 90 -30.07 20.64 -6.70
N ALA A 91 -28.97 19.99 -6.33
CA ALA A 91 -27.61 20.42 -6.73
C ALA A 91 -26.70 19.20 -6.85
N PHE A 92 -25.56 19.37 -7.50
CA PHE A 92 -24.50 18.37 -7.50
C PHE A 92 -23.13 19.02 -7.42
N GLU A 93 -22.16 18.23 -7.00
CA GLU A 93 -20.73 18.61 -6.93
C GLU A 93 -19.86 17.41 -7.31
N ALA A 94 -18.66 17.67 -7.83
CA ALA A 94 -17.69 16.62 -8.13
C ALA A 94 -17.31 15.86 -6.86
N TYR A 95 -17.16 14.53 -6.98
CA TYR A 95 -16.67 13.64 -5.94
C TYR A 95 -15.34 13.01 -6.38
N GLN A 96 -14.40 12.96 -5.45
CA GLN A 96 -13.09 12.37 -5.66
C GLN A 96 -12.70 11.56 -4.43
N ALA A 97 -12.32 10.31 -4.61
CA ALA A 97 -11.84 9.45 -3.51
C ALA A 97 -10.52 9.98 -2.94
N THR A 98 -9.67 10.55 -3.80
CA THR A 98 -8.43 11.26 -3.45
C THR A 98 -8.62 12.74 -3.73
N PRO A 99 -8.95 13.57 -2.71
CA PRO A 99 -9.30 14.97 -2.92
C PRO A 99 -8.24 15.76 -3.70
N GLY A 100 -8.65 16.40 -4.79
CA GLY A 100 -7.78 17.25 -5.60
C GLY A 100 -6.72 16.54 -6.45
N ALA A 101 -6.67 15.20 -6.45
CA ALA A 101 -5.63 14.47 -7.17
C ALA A 101 -6.08 13.13 -7.72
N ILE A 102 -5.41 12.68 -8.78
CA ILE A 102 -5.48 11.30 -9.27
C ILE A 102 -4.08 10.69 -9.16
N TYR A 103 -4.01 9.51 -8.55
CA TYR A 103 -2.78 8.75 -8.37
C TYR A 103 -2.75 7.56 -9.34
N PRO A 104 -1.92 7.60 -10.41
CA PRO A 104 -1.77 6.48 -11.33
C PRO A 104 -1.45 5.17 -10.64
N SER A 105 -0.60 5.21 -9.61
CA SER A 105 -0.25 4.05 -8.79
C SER A 105 -1.47 3.38 -8.15
N LEU A 106 -2.39 4.16 -7.56
CA LEU A 106 -3.64 3.65 -6.98
C LEU A 106 -4.52 3.02 -8.05
N VAL A 107 -4.74 3.74 -9.17
CA VAL A 107 -5.58 3.27 -10.28
C VAL A 107 -5.07 1.96 -10.86
N LEU A 108 -3.76 1.88 -11.14
CA LEU A 108 -3.14 0.70 -11.75
C LEU A 108 -3.12 -0.49 -10.79
N ALA A 109 -2.77 -0.26 -9.53
CA ALA A 109 -2.68 -1.32 -8.53
C ALA A 109 -4.05 -1.94 -8.21
N THR A 110 -5.13 -1.16 -8.28
CA THR A 110 -6.49 -1.60 -7.93
C THR A 110 -7.34 -1.99 -9.14
N ALA A 111 -6.80 -1.89 -10.36
CA ALA A 111 -7.53 -2.14 -11.61
C ALA A 111 -8.17 -3.53 -11.69
N THR A 112 -7.62 -4.52 -11.00
CA THR A 112 -8.08 -5.91 -11.00
C THR A 112 -8.85 -6.30 -9.75
N ILE A 113 -9.04 -5.40 -8.80
CA ILE A 113 -9.89 -5.66 -7.64
C ILE A 113 -11.29 -6.02 -8.15
N LYS A 114 -11.68 -7.25 -7.89
CA LYS A 114 -13.01 -7.74 -8.27
C LYS A 114 -14.05 -7.13 -7.35
N ASP A 115 -15.16 -6.72 -7.92
CA ASP A 115 -16.37 -6.54 -7.13
C ASP A 115 -16.67 -7.90 -6.46
N ASP A 116 -16.94 -7.89 -5.16
CA ASP A 116 -17.19 -9.11 -4.38
C ASP A 116 -18.48 -9.84 -4.79
N GLY A 117 -19.14 -9.35 -5.84
CA GLY A 117 -20.36 -9.93 -6.39
C GLY A 117 -21.54 -9.86 -5.43
N LYS A 118 -21.39 -9.21 -4.27
CA LYS A 118 -22.51 -8.89 -3.42
C LYS A 118 -23.32 -7.83 -4.13
N GLU A 119 -24.53 -8.17 -4.48
CA GLU A 119 -25.49 -7.18 -4.96
C GLU A 119 -25.52 -5.99 -3.99
N ASP A 120 -25.61 -4.80 -4.54
CA ASP A 120 -25.85 -3.60 -3.74
C ASP A 120 -26.98 -3.92 -2.77
N ASP A 121 -26.77 -3.66 -1.47
CA ASP A 121 -27.89 -3.79 -0.54
C ASP A 121 -29.07 -3.03 -1.16
N PRO A 122 -30.15 -3.71 -1.55
CA PRO A 122 -31.28 -3.05 -2.22
C PRO A 122 -31.88 -1.93 -1.37
N ARG A 123 -31.51 -1.88 -0.07
CA ARG A 123 -31.84 -0.82 0.86
C ARG A 123 -30.85 0.36 0.86
N ASP A 124 -29.66 0.22 0.25
CA ASP A 124 -28.72 1.33 0.12
C ASP A 124 -29.15 2.20 -1.09
N ALA A 125 -29.80 3.32 -0.77
CA ALA A 125 -30.21 4.32 -1.74
C ALA A 125 -29.24 5.51 -1.81
N THR A 126 -28.09 5.43 -1.13
CA THR A 126 -27.14 6.54 -1.03
C THR A 126 -25.91 6.39 -1.91
N ASN A 127 -25.69 5.20 -2.49
CA ASN A 127 -24.53 4.93 -3.34
C ASN A 127 -24.95 4.20 -4.61
N TYR A 128 -24.47 4.67 -5.77
CA TYR A 128 -24.75 4.10 -7.08
C TYR A 128 -23.47 3.95 -7.90
N GLY A 129 -23.35 2.85 -8.64
CA GLY A 129 -22.28 2.58 -9.60
C GLY A 129 -21.06 1.93 -8.97
N ASP A 130 -19.87 2.37 -9.39
CA ASP A 130 -18.60 1.77 -8.98
C ASP A 130 -18.33 1.97 -7.49
N ARG A 131 -18.22 0.87 -6.76
CA ARG A 131 -17.93 0.88 -5.32
C ARG A 131 -16.53 1.35 -4.97
N MET A 132 -15.58 1.20 -5.88
CA MET A 132 -14.23 1.77 -5.74
C MET A 132 -14.24 3.29 -5.92
N GLY A 133 -15.20 3.81 -6.68
CA GLY A 133 -15.59 5.21 -6.76
C GLY A 133 -14.45 6.22 -6.77
N ILE A 134 -13.48 6.07 -7.69
CA ILE A 134 -12.33 7.01 -7.76
C ILE A 134 -12.80 8.42 -8.11
N LEU A 135 -13.71 8.54 -9.07
CA LEU A 135 -14.36 9.79 -9.46
C LEU A 135 -15.85 9.58 -9.58
N GLY A 136 -16.62 10.59 -9.22
CA GLY A 136 -18.07 10.57 -9.25
C GLY A 136 -18.67 11.94 -9.01
N VAL A 137 -19.93 11.97 -8.62
CA VAL A 137 -20.63 13.16 -8.18
C VAL A 137 -21.35 12.89 -6.87
N THR A 138 -21.43 13.91 -6.01
CA THR A 138 -22.36 13.96 -4.87
C THR A 138 -23.60 14.73 -5.30
N LEU A 139 -24.75 14.06 -5.32
CA LEU A 139 -26.06 14.64 -5.65
C LEU A 139 -26.76 15.04 -4.34
N LYS A 140 -27.33 16.24 -4.31
CA LYS A 140 -28.04 16.80 -3.15
C LYS A 140 -29.52 16.85 -3.42
N ASN A 141 -30.33 16.51 -2.41
CA ASN A 141 -31.77 16.55 -2.46
C ASN A 141 -32.38 15.71 -3.61
N VAL A 142 -31.93 14.47 -3.71
CA VAL A 142 -32.42 13.47 -4.67
C VAL A 142 -33.83 13.05 -4.31
N ARG A 143 -34.70 12.89 -5.29
CA ARG A 143 -36.07 12.37 -5.12
C ARG A 143 -36.15 10.93 -5.60
N LYS A 144 -36.97 10.14 -4.94
CA LYS A 144 -37.31 8.81 -5.42
C LYS A 144 -37.81 8.87 -6.86
N ASP A 145 -37.41 7.88 -7.67
CA ASP A 145 -37.74 7.74 -9.10
C ASP A 145 -37.07 8.78 -10.02
N ASP A 146 -36.25 9.72 -9.50
CA ASP A 146 -35.40 10.55 -10.35
C ASP A 146 -34.49 9.67 -11.20
N LYS A 147 -34.39 9.97 -12.48
CA LYS A 147 -33.51 9.29 -13.45
C LYS A 147 -32.27 10.12 -13.67
N PHE A 148 -31.12 9.51 -13.44
CA PHE A 148 -29.84 10.18 -13.60
C PHE A 148 -28.98 9.54 -14.68
N VAL A 149 -28.24 10.40 -15.38
CA VAL A 149 -27.10 10.01 -16.21
C VAL A 149 -25.91 10.83 -15.75
N ILE A 150 -24.85 10.16 -15.33
CA ILE A 150 -23.58 10.76 -14.91
C ILE A 150 -22.54 10.42 -15.97
N GLU A 151 -21.84 11.41 -16.50
CA GLU A 151 -20.75 11.22 -17.46
C GLU A 151 -19.50 11.93 -16.94
N ILE A 152 -18.34 11.24 -17.03
CA ILE A 152 -17.03 11.76 -16.61
C ILE A 152 -16.05 11.53 -17.76
N SER A 153 -15.27 12.55 -18.05
CA SER A 153 -14.19 12.46 -19.05
C SER A 153 -13.04 13.40 -18.71
N ALA A 154 -11.85 13.05 -19.19
CA ALA A 154 -10.68 13.93 -19.17
C ALA A 154 -9.76 13.55 -20.34
N ASP A 155 -9.16 14.52 -20.97
CA ASP A 155 -8.25 14.30 -22.09
C ASP A 155 -7.05 13.44 -21.66
N ALA A 156 -6.64 12.59 -22.57
CA ALA A 156 -5.45 11.74 -22.52
C ALA A 156 -5.48 10.56 -21.54
N VAL A 157 -6.23 10.58 -20.43
CA VAL A 157 -6.16 9.50 -19.41
C VAL A 157 -7.51 8.93 -18.99
N ILE A 158 -8.64 9.62 -19.28
CA ILE A 158 -10.00 9.16 -18.92
C ILE A 158 -10.89 9.24 -20.17
N ARG A 159 -11.27 8.08 -20.69
CA ARG A 159 -12.25 7.98 -21.77
C ARG A 159 -13.65 8.25 -21.23
N PRO A 160 -14.59 8.75 -22.03
CA PRO A 160 -15.96 8.99 -21.59
C PRO A 160 -16.54 7.79 -20.86
N SER A 161 -16.90 8.01 -19.60
CA SER A 161 -17.38 7.00 -18.66
C SER A 161 -18.76 7.39 -18.18
N LYS A 162 -19.71 6.45 -18.20
CA LYS A 162 -21.14 6.74 -18.01
C LYS A 162 -21.76 5.80 -16.99
N LEU A 163 -22.60 6.37 -16.11
CA LEU A 163 -23.50 5.66 -15.22
C LEU A 163 -24.94 6.14 -15.47
N THR A 164 -25.88 5.20 -15.53
CA THR A 164 -27.32 5.52 -15.58
C THR A 164 -28.02 4.77 -14.48
N PHE A 165 -28.84 5.45 -13.69
CA PHE A 165 -29.59 4.83 -12.61
C PHE A 165 -30.91 5.56 -12.31
N VAL A 166 -31.78 4.89 -11.57
CA VAL A 166 -33.02 5.47 -11.01
C VAL A 166 -32.88 5.49 -9.50
N ALA A 167 -33.17 6.61 -8.87
CA ALA A 167 -33.07 6.76 -7.43
C ALA A 167 -34.10 5.86 -6.70
N LYS A 168 -33.62 4.99 -5.82
CA LYS A 168 -34.43 4.02 -5.08
C LYS A 168 -35.26 4.66 -3.97
N ALA A 169 -34.81 5.80 -3.43
CA ALA A 169 -35.46 6.57 -2.37
C ALA A 169 -35.17 8.06 -2.51
N SER A 170 -35.88 8.88 -1.75
CA SER A 170 -35.51 10.29 -1.56
C SER A 170 -34.41 10.41 -0.52
N GLU A 171 -33.30 11.05 -0.87
CA GLU A 171 -32.10 11.14 -0.02
C GLU A 171 -31.50 12.56 -0.07
N LEU A 172 -31.00 13.03 1.07
CA LEU A 172 -30.33 14.33 1.14
C LEU A 172 -29.03 14.36 0.37
N LEU A 173 -28.28 13.25 0.40
CA LEU A 173 -27.00 13.10 -0.27
C LEU A 173 -26.88 11.70 -0.88
N VAL A 174 -26.51 11.66 -2.16
CA VAL A 174 -26.25 10.44 -2.93
C VAL A 174 -24.90 10.56 -3.59
N THR A 175 -24.05 9.54 -3.45
CA THR A 175 -22.81 9.42 -4.22
C THR A 175 -23.07 8.54 -5.44
N ALA A 176 -22.75 9.05 -6.62
CA ALA A 176 -22.89 8.32 -7.89
C ALA A 176 -21.56 8.35 -8.65
N ALA A 177 -20.95 7.17 -8.82
CA ALA A 177 -19.64 7.03 -9.45
C ALA A 177 -19.73 6.06 -10.63
N PRO A 178 -19.53 6.50 -11.89
CA PRO A 178 -19.38 5.58 -12.98
C PRO A 178 -18.10 4.75 -12.82
N LYS A 179 -18.07 3.54 -13.40
CA LYS A 179 -16.81 2.81 -13.56
C LYS A 179 -15.95 3.57 -14.58
N VAL A 180 -14.96 4.29 -14.06
CA VAL A 180 -14.11 5.15 -14.85
C VAL A 180 -13.23 4.32 -15.80
N LYS A 181 -13.26 4.65 -17.09
CA LYS A 181 -12.47 4.00 -18.14
C LYS A 181 -11.12 4.69 -18.30
N PHE A 182 -10.19 4.34 -17.43
CA PHE A 182 -8.82 4.87 -17.52
C PHE A 182 -8.05 4.30 -18.70
N ASP A 183 -7.19 5.12 -19.29
CA ASP A 183 -6.14 4.66 -20.18
C ASP A 183 -4.94 4.23 -19.34
N TYR A 184 -4.86 2.92 -19.04
CA TYR A 184 -3.84 2.36 -18.15
C TYR A 184 -2.42 2.51 -18.71
N GLU A 185 -2.26 2.47 -20.06
CA GLU A 185 -0.97 2.67 -20.70
C GLU A 185 -0.50 4.12 -20.54
N ALA A 186 -1.40 5.07 -20.76
CA ALA A 186 -1.13 6.49 -20.55
C ALA A 186 -0.81 6.78 -19.08
N LEU A 187 -1.56 6.21 -18.12
CA LEU A 187 -1.30 6.35 -16.69
C LEU A 187 0.08 5.80 -16.30
N GLY A 188 0.46 4.63 -16.84
CA GLY A 188 1.76 4.01 -16.58
C GLY A 188 2.96 4.85 -17.03
N ARG A 189 2.74 5.86 -17.87
CA ARG A 189 3.78 6.76 -18.40
C ARG A 189 3.83 8.12 -17.72
N ILE A 190 3.05 8.35 -16.67
CA ILE A 190 3.05 9.63 -15.93
C ILE A 190 4.22 9.68 -14.98
N THR A 191 5.36 10.22 -15.42
CA THR A 191 6.59 10.38 -14.62
C THR A 191 6.71 11.75 -13.96
N GLN A 192 5.83 12.69 -14.32
CA GLN A 192 5.80 14.03 -13.75
C GLN A 192 4.37 14.43 -13.39
N THR A 193 4.20 15.04 -12.24
CA THR A 193 2.92 15.60 -11.83
C THR A 193 2.51 16.75 -12.76
N ARG A 194 1.26 16.74 -13.20
CA ARG A 194 0.69 17.78 -14.09
C ARG A 194 -0.79 18.03 -13.79
N PRO A 195 -1.34 19.19 -14.15
CA PRO A 195 -2.78 19.42 -14.08
C PRO A 195 -3.53 18.52 -15.07
N LEU A 196 -4.74 18.16 -14.70
CA LEU A 196 -5.70 17.42 -15.53
C LEU A 196 -7.08 18.04 -15.39
N ASN A 197 -7.66 18.52 -16.47
CA ASN A 197 -9.04 18.98 -16.48
C ASN A 197 -9.98 17.80 -16.59
N VAL A 198 -10.90 17.66 -15.62
CA VAL A 198 -11.91 16.60 -15.59
C VAL A 198 -13.28 17.24 -15.66
N THR A 199 -14.07 16.82 -16.65
CA THR A 199 -15.43 17.29 -16.86
C THR A 199 -16.43 16.30 -16.26
N PHE A 200 -17.35 16.80 -15.45
CA PHE A 200 -18.45 16.07 -14.84
C PHE A 200 -19.79 16.61 -15.41
N LYS A 201 -20.57 15.72 -16.02
CA LYS A 201 -21.89 16.06 -16.59
C LYS A 201 -22.97 15.27 -15.88
N VAL A 202 -24.05 15.95 -15.53
CA VAL A 202 -25.22 15.34 -14.90
C VAL A 202 -26.46 15.64 -15.73
N THR A 203 -27.22 14.61 -16.07
CA THR A 203 -28.57 14.72 -16.63
C THR A 203 -29.55 14.19 -15.62
N ARG A 204 -30.59 14.95 -15.29
CA ARG A 204 -31.69 14.55 -14.40
C ARG A 204 -33.00 14.57 -15.16
N ASN A 205 -33.74 13.46 -15.15
CA ASN A 205 -35.05 13.30 -15.81
C ASN A 205 -35.07 13.73 -17.30
N GLY A 206 -33.94 13.49 -18.00
CA GLY A 206 -33.77 13.88 -19.41
C GLY A 206 -33.33 15.33 -19.64
N GLN A 207 -33.26 16.14 -18.57
CA GLN A 207 -32.74 17.51 -18.65
C GLN A 207 -31.24 17.52 -18.30
N ALA A 208 -30.40 18.02 -19.20
CA ALA A 208 -28.99 18.27 -18.92
C ALA A 208 -28.87 19.45 -17.93
N LEU A 209 -28.00 19.29 -16.95
CA LEU A 209 -27.61 20.34 -16.02
C LEU A 209 -26.30 20.98 -16.46
N ASP A 210 -25.89 22.05 -15.75
CA ASP A 210 -24.61 22.69 -16.01
C ASP A 210 -23.45 21.68 -15.79
N GLU A 211 -22.40 21.79 -16.59
CA GLU A 211 -21.20 21.00 -16.47
C GLU A 211 -20.32 21.56 -15.35
N VAL A 212 -19.61 20.67 -14.64
CA VAL A 212 -18.61 21.03 -13.64
C VAL A 212 -17.26 20.58 -14.15
N ASP A 213 -16.36 21.55 -14.34
CA ASP A 213 -14.96 21.29 -14.68
C ASP A 213 -14.09 21.44 -13.45
N GLU A 214 -13.31 20.41 -13.14
CA GLU A 214 -12.36 20.38 -12.02
C GLU A 214 -10.94 20.21 -12.54
N VAL A 215 -10.01 21.01 -12.01
CA VAL A 215 -8.58 20.84 -12.27
C VAL A 215 -7.97 20.00 -11.18
N LEU A 216 -7.69 18.73 -11.51
CA LEU A 216 -7.04 17.79 -10.59
C LEU A 216 -5.55 17.72 -10.84
N SER A 217 -4.79 17.39 -9.78
CA SER A 217 -3.38 17.05 -9.90
C SER A 217 -3.24 15.60 -10.36
N LEU A 218 -2.88 15.36 -11.62
CA LEU A 218 -2.47 14.02 -12.06
C LEU A 218 -1.05 13.78 -11.59
N ARG A 219 -0.92 12.89 -10.60
CA ARG A 219 0.34 12.62 -9.91
C ARG A 219 1.26 11.74 -10.75
N GLN A 220 2.57 11.81 -10.48
CA GLN A 220 3.51 10.86 -11.05
C GLN A 220 3.28 9.45 -10.52
N ILE A 221 3.62 8.44 -11.31
CA ILE A 221 3.38 7.03 -11.00
C ILE A 221 4.13 6.55 -9.75
N ASN A 222 5.23 7.20 -9.39
CA ASN A 222 6.01 6.93 -8.19
C ASN A 222 5.32 7.41 -6.90
N ASP A 223 4.32 8.30 -6.98
CA ASP A 223 3.60 8.76 -5.79
C ASP A 223 2.60 7.69 -5.35
N CYS A 224 2.88 7.04 -4.22
CA CYS A 224 2.03 6.04 -3.58
C CYS A 224 1.20 6.67 -2.47
N PRO A 225 -0.12 6.85 -2.60
CA PRO A 225 -0.96 7.26 -1.50
C PRO A 225 -1.02 6.11 -0.48
N PHE A 226 -0.84 6.42 0.80
CA PHE A 226 -0.86 5.43 1.87
C PHE A 226 -1.85 5.74 3.01
N ALA A 227 -2.41 6.97 3.03
CA ALA A 227 -3.52 7.33 3.91
C ALA A 227 -4.39 8.41 3.26
N LEU A 228 -5.71 8.28 3.41
CA LEU A 228 -6.70 9.17 2.81
C LEU A 228 -7.64 9.73 3.88
N LEU A 229 -8.03 11.01 3.71
CA LEU A 229 -9.14 11.65 4.40
C LEU A 229 -10.24 11.94 3.38
N THR A 230 -11.17 11.00 3.19
CA THR A 230 -12.23 11.16 2.19
C THR A 230 -13.47 11.83 2.77
N PRO A 231 -14.07 12.79 2.05
CA PRO A 231 -15.37 13.31 2.43
C PRO A 231 -16.42 12.21 2.27
N THR A 232 -17.17 11.94 3.34
CA THR A 232 -18.16 10.88 3.36
C THR A 232 -19.51 11.46 3.74
N PRO A 233 -20.51 11.40 2.84
CA PRO A 233 -21.89 11.76 3.16
C PRO A 233 -22.47 10.83 4.22
N LYS A 234 -23.14 11.39 5.21
CA LYS A 234 -23.92 10.66 6.22
C LYS A 234 -25.40 10.80 5.97
N LYS A 235 -26.20 9.83 6.46
CA LYS A 235 -27.66 9.80 6.29
C LYS A 235 -28.37 11.06 6.81
N ASN A 236 -27.76 11.80 7.73
CA ASN A 236 -28.27 13.07 8.25
C ASN A 236 -27.91 14.31 7.42
N GLY A 237 -27.42 14.13 6.20
CA GLY A 237 -27.00 15.20 5.30
C GLY A 237 -25.67 15.88 5.64
N LYS A 238 -24.95 15.40 6.66
CA LYS A 238 -23.61 15.91 7.00
C LYS A 238 -22.54 15.20 6.20
N ILE A 239 -21.54 15.94 5.73
CA ILE A 239 -20.31 15.40 5.19
C ILE A 239 -19.30 15.32 6.34
N VAL A 240 -18.72 14.16 6.58
CA VAL A 240 -17.63 13.96 7.53
C VAL A 240 -16.40 13.48 6.80
N LYS A 241 -15.21 13.86 7.29
CA LYS A 241 -13.95 13.31 6.77
C LYS A 241 -13.68 11.99 7.48
N GLU A 242 -13.52 10.92 6.71
CA GLU A 242 -13.14 9.61 7.23
C GLU A 242 -11.70 9.30 6.85
N PHE A 243 -10.94 8.82 7.84
CA PHE A 243 -9.58 8.37 7.64
C PHE A 243 -9.59 6.93 7.11
N HIS A 244 -8.79 6.69 6.08
CA HIS A 244 -8.57 5.37 5.51
C HIS A 244 -7.08 5.10 5.45
N ASP A 245 -6.65 4.06 6.14
CA ASP A 245 -5.31 3.54 6.07
C ASP A 245 -5.20 2.61 4.85
N ILE A 246 -4.38 2.99 3.89
CA ILE A 246 -4.16 2.22 2.66
C ILE A 246 -2.68 1.89 2.45
N ARG A 247 -1.89 1.76 3.54
CA ARG A 247 -0.44 1.43 3.48
C ARG A 247 -0.16 0.11 2.77
N PHE A 248 -1.13 -0.79 2.66
CA PHE A 248 -1.04 -1.98 1.82
C PHE A 248 -0.74 -1.66 0.34
N MET A 249 -0.96 -0.43 -0.09
CA MET A 249 -0.62 0.03 -1.45
C MET A 249 0.88 -0.06 -1.76
N PHE A 250 1.76 -0.07 -0.75
CA PHE A 250 3.19 -0.31 -0.98
C PHE A 250 3.45 -1.68 -1.63
N ALA A 251 2.58 -2.67 -1.42
CA ALA A 251 2.67 -3.96 -2.11
C ALA A 251 2.61 -3.85 -3.64
N ALA A 252 2.01 -2.80 -4.19
CA ALA A 252 1.93 -2.58 -5.63
C ALA A 252 3.29 -2.30 -6.29
N TYR A 253 4.29 -1.88 -5.52
CA TYR A 253 5.65 -1.67 -6.01
C TYR A 253 6.53 -2.92 -5.91
N VAL A 254 6.09 -3.94 -5.20
CA VAL A 254 6.75 -5.25 -5.20
C VAL A 254 6.46 -5.94 -6.53
N ASN A 255 7.49 -6.27 -7.30
CA ASN A 255 7.34 -6.87 -8.62
C ASN A 255 8.37 -7.99 -8.83
N GLU A 256 7.96 -9.21 -8.54
CA GLU A 256 8.75 -10.44 -8.69
C GLU A 256 9.06 -10.81 -10.14
N ASN A 257 8.37 -10.19 -11.09
CA ASN A 257 8.57 -10.41 -12.53
C ASN A 257 9.42 -9.31 -13.19
N HIS A 258 9.99 -8.38 -12.40
CA HIS A 258 10.83 -7.34 -12.93
C HIS A 258 12.12 -7.93 -13.55
N PRO A 259 12.57 -7.50 -14.75
CA PRO A 259 13.72 -8.09 -15.45
C PRO A 259 15.03 -8.08 -14.66
N GLN A 260 15.21 -7.13 -13.75
CA GLN A 260 16.41 -7.04 -12.91
C GLN A 260 16.49 -8.14 -11.84
N ILE A 261 15.39 -8.82 -11.51
CA ILE A 261 15.39 -9.84 -10.45
C ILE A 261 16.28 -11.02 -10.82
N ASP A 262 16.19 -11.52 -12.04
CA ASP A 262 17.01 -12.64 -12.50
C ASP A 262 18.52 -12.29 -12.47
N GLN A 263 18.84 -11.02 -12.76
CA GLN A 263 20.23 -10.54 -12.68
C GLN A 263 20.70 -10.48 -11.22
N ILE A 264 19.86 -10.00 -10.29
CA ILE A 264 20.18 -9.99 -8.85
C ILE A 264 20.39 -11.41 -8.35
N LEU A 265 19.53 -12.37 -8.71
CA LEU A 265 19.67 -13.77 -8.30
C LEU A 265 20.96 -14.41 -8.87
N LYS A 266 21.34 -14.09 -10.10
CA LYS A 266 22.61 -14.51 -10.69
C LYS A 266 23.81 -13.97 -9.89
N GLU A 267 23.78 -12.70 -9.51
CA GLU A 267 24.82 -12.06 -8.70
C GLU A 267 24.84 -12.63 -7.28
N ALA A 268 23.67 -12.88 -6.69
CA ALA A 268 23.54 -13.50 -5.38
C ALA A 268 24.13 -14.93 -5.38
N LYS A 269 23.89 -15.73 -6.44
CA LYS A 269 24.53 -17.03 -6.59
C LYS A 269 26.04 -16.92 -6.69
N ALA A 270 26.56 -15.88 -7.36
CA ALA A 270 28.00 -15.64 -7.50
C ALA A 270 28.67 -15.18 -6.18
N THR A 271 27.91 -14.95 -5.09
CA THR A 271 28.48 -14.73 -3.76
C THR A 271 29.08 -16.00 -3.15
N GLY A 272 28.66 -17.20 -3.61
CA GLY A 272 29.08 -18.49 -3.07
C GLY A 272 28.31 -18.92 -1.80
N VAL A 273 27.52 -18.05 -1.18
CA VAL A 273 26.81 -18.31 0.08
C VAL A 273 25.71 -19.34 -0.09
N THR A 274 25.01 -19.35 -1.22
CA THR A 274 24.01 -20.36 -1.54
C THR A 274 24.31 -21.07 -2.86
N LYS A 275 23.99 -22.36 -2.94
CA LYS A 275 24.16 -23.16 -4.17
C LYS A 275 22.97 -23.01 -5.13
N SER A 276 21.79 -22.70 -4.59
CA SER A 276 20.54 -22.64 -5.36
C SER A 276 19.49 -21.78 -4.64
N PHE A 277 18.49 -21.31 -5.39
CA PHE A 277 17.33 -20.59 -4.89
C PHE A 277 16.11 -21.51 -4.98
N LEU A 278 15.90 -22.34 -3.97
CA LEU A 278 14.81 -23.34 -3.89
C LEU A 278 13.72 -22.93 -2.88
N GLY A 279 13.73 -21.68 -2.42
CA GLY A 279 12.81 -21.21 -1.39
C GLY A 279 12.89 -22.10 -0.15
N TYR A 280 11.76 -22.65 0.28
CA TYR A 280 11.67 -23.47 1.48
C TYR A 280 12.05 -24.97 1.28
N GLN A 281 12.27 -25.41 0.05
CA GLN A 281 12.48 -26.85 -0.24
C GLN A 281 13.78 -27.40 0.35
N ALA A 282 14.79 -26.54 0.54
CA ALA A 282 16.08 -26.94 1.07
C ALA A 282 16.15 -26.89 2.62
N GLY A 283 15.22 -26.23 3.29
CA GLY A 283 15.12 -26.14 4.74
C GLY A 283 15.36 -24.74 5.29
N GLU A 284 15.24 -24.59 6.62
CA GLU A 284 15.24 -23.28 7.29
C GLU A 284 16.60 -22.58 7.21
N LYS A 285 17.71 -23.33 7.36
CA LYS A 285 19.07 -22.78 7.24
C LYS A 285 19.30 -22.19 5.87
N GLU A 286 18.94 -22.94 4.83
CA GLU A 286 19.12 -22.54 3.45
C GLU A 286 18.26 -21.34 3.06
N VAL A 287 17.12 -21.10 3.74
CA VAL A 287 16.36 -19.86 3.58
C VAL A 287 17.22 -18.67 4.00
N PHE A 288 17.89 -18.73 5.16
CA PHE A 288 18.80 -17.66 5.58
C PHE A 288 20.00 -17.49 4.66
N GLU A 289 20.56 -18.56 4.14
CA GLU A 289 21.66 -18.49 3.15
C GLU A 289 21.18 -17.80 1.85
N GLN A 290 19.98 -18.12 1.35
CA GLN A 290 19.42 -17.47 0.18
C GLN A 290 19.18 -15.97 0.43
N VAL A 291 18.62 -15.61 1.59
CA VAL A 291 18.39 -14.21 1.99
C VAL A 291 19.74 -13.46 2.13
N ASN A 292 20.75 -14.11 2.70
CA ASN A 292 22.08 -13.52 2.86
C ASN A 292 22.78 -13.32 1.50
N ALA A 293 22.67 -14.28 0.59
CA ALA A 293 23.23 -14.14 -0.75
C ALA A 293 22.60 -12.94 -1.50
N ILE A 294 21.29 -12.73 -1.36
CA ILE A 294 20.58 -11.58 -1.94
C ILE A 294 21.07 -10.28 -1.27
N TRP A 295 21.18 -10.25 0.07
CA TRP A 295 21.69 -9.11 0.82
C TRP A 295 23.05 -8.67 0.32
N LEU A 296 24.00 -9.61 0.22
CA LEU A 296 25.35 -9.35 -0.27
C LEU A 296 25.36 -8.85 -1.73
N ALA A 297 24.54 -9.43 -2.60
CA ALA A 297 24.41 -8.96 -3.97
C ALA A 297 23.93 -7.50 -4.06
N LEU A 298 22.95 -7.12 -3.25
CA LEU A 298 22.44 -5.76 -3.19
C LEU A 298 23.50 -4.79 -2.60
N GLN A 299 24.26 -5.22 -1.60
CA GLN A 299 25.38 -4.45 -1.07
C GLN A 299 26.48 -4.24 -2.12
N ARG A 300 26.85 -5.28 -2.88
CA ARG A 300 27.86 -5.20 -3.95
C ARG A 300 27.43 -4.25 -5.09
N ARG A 301 26.13 -4.07 -5.30
CA ARG A 301 25.58 -3.06 -6.21
C ARG A 301 25.73 -1.63 -5.70
N GLY A 302 26.15 -1.44 -4.45
CA GLY A 302 26.40 -0.14 -3.85
C GLY A 302 25.12 0.62 -3.49
N ILE A 303 24.00 -0.08 -3.25
CA ILE A 303 22.75 0.57 -2.88
C ILE A 303 22.91 1.18 -1.49
N THR A 304 22.73 2.50 -1.40
CA THR A 304 22.83 3.27 -0.16
C THR A 304 21.50 3.88 0.24
N TYR A 305 21.32 4.13 1.54
CA TYR A 305 20.13 4.80 2.04
C TYR A 305 20.09 6.27 1.58
N SER A 306 18.94 6.68 1.07
CA SER A 306 18.66 8.06 0.68
C SER A 306 17.20 8.39 0.95
N SER A 307 16.97 9.36 1.83
CA SER A 307 15.63 9.90 2.12
C SER A 307 15.23 11.07 1.22
N ILE A 308 16.05 11.39 0.20
CA ILE A 308 15.79 12.51 -0.70
C ILE A 308 14.69 12.12 -1.69
N THR A 309 13.45 12.22 -1.25
CA THR A 309 12.28 12.03 -2.10
C THR A 309 11.14 12.88 -1.57
N ASN A 310 10.75 13.87 -2.36
CA ASN A 310 9.66 14.77 -2.00
C ASN A 310 8.43 14.48 -2.87
N THR A 311 7.31 14.19 -2.23
CA THR A 311 5.99 14.30 -2.86
C THR A 311 5.43 15.67 -2.56
N THR A 312 4.82 16.32 -3.56
CA THR A 312 4.08 17.55 -3.31
C THR A 312 2.86 17.22 -2.44
N PRO A 313 2.68 17.85 -1.27
CA PRO A 313 1.53 17.60 -0.43
C PRO A 313 0.20 17.83 -1.15
N VAL A 314 -0.77 16.94 -0.91
CA VAL A 314 -2.17 17.10 -1.33
C VAL A 314 -3.03 17.07 -0.08
N GLN A 315 -3.93 18.03 0.06
CA GLN A 315 -4.78 18.10 1.25
C GLN A 315 -5.65 16.84 1.36
N GLY A 316 -5.57 16.18 2.50
CA GLY A 316 -6.33 14.94 2.76
C GLY A 316 -5.71 13.67 2.19
N VAL A 317 -4.51 13.73 1.62
CA VAL A 317 -3.79 12.56 1.12
C VAL A 317 -2.36 12.57 1.63
N ASN A 318 -1.98 11.50 2.33
CA ASN A 318 -0.58 11.24 2.64
C ASN A 318 -0.04 10.29 1.58
N ALA A 319 0.99 10.70 0.89
CA ALA A 319 1.65 9.92 -0.15
C ALA A 319 3.17 9.87 0.07
N GLN A 320 3.78 8.79 -0.38
CA GLN A 320 5.21 8.57 -0.38
C GLN A 320 5.68 8.38 -1.81
N HIS A 321 6.78 9.03 -2.18
CA HIS A 321 7.47 8.68 -3.41
C HIS A 321 8.16 7.33 -3.24
N VAL A 322 7.82 6.35 -4.07
CA VAL A 322 8.41 5.02 -4.08
C VAL A 322 9.12 4.80 -5.41
N ARG A 323 10.42 4.53 -5.36
CA ARG A 323 11.20 4.19 -6.54
C ARG A 323 10.87 2.80 -7.03
N PHE A 324 10.74 2.65 -8.34
CA PHE A 324 10.72 1.32 -8.94
C PHE A 324 12.07 0.63 -8.81
N LEU A 325 12.11 -0.69 -9.02
CA LEU A 325 13.31 -1.49 -8.83
C LEU A 325 14.50 -1.02 -9.69
N ASP A 326 14.23 -0.71 -10.96
CA ASP A 326 15.25 -0.20 -11.89
C ASP A 326 15.78 1.19 -11.50
N GLU A 327 14.94 2.05 -10.94
CA GLU A 327 15.36 3.35 -10.42
C GLU A 327 16.28 3.17 -9.19
N SER A 328 15.87 2.35 -8.20
CA SER A 328 16.68 2.06 -7.02
C SER A 328 18.02 1.46 -7.39
N ILE A 329 18.05 0.55 -8.37
CA ILE A 329 19.25 -0.12 -8.86
C ILE A 329 20.14 0.84 -9.65
N SER A 330 19.60 1.60 -10.60
CA SER A 330 20.38 2.49 -11.47
C SER A 330 20.93 3.70 -10.73
N MET A 331 20.17 4.23 -9.75
CA MET A 331 20.59 5.34 -8.91
C MET A 331 21.47 4.90 -7.74
N THR A 332 21.52 3.59 -7.45
CA THR A 332 22.18 3.01 -6.26
C THR A 332 21.67 3.64 -4.95
N GLN A 333 20.39 3.99 -4.90
CA GLN A 333 19.77 4.68 -3.78
C GLN A 333 18.40 4.07 -3.47
N ALA A 334 18.12 3.89 -2.18
CA ALA A 334 16.83 3.43 -1.71
C ALA A 334 16.48 4.09 -0.37
N ASN A 335 15.24 4.51 -0.20
CA ASN A 335 14.72 4.82 1.13
C ASN A 335 14.25 3.55 1.85
N CYS A 336 13.63 3.68 3.02
CA CYS A 336 13.14 2.53 3.79
C CYS A 336 12.08 1.70 3.04
N VAL A 337 11.18 2.34 2.29
CA VAL A 337 10.17 1.66 1.46
C VAL A 337 10.82 1.03 0.24
N ASP A 338 11.65 1.78 -0.49
CA ASP A 338 12.31 1.31 -1.73
C ASP A 338 13.16 0.05 -1.47
N GLY A 339 14.00 0.07 -0.41
CA GLY A 339 14.83 -1.07 -0.04
C GLY A 339 14.02 -2.29 0.35
N SER A 340 12.91 -2.08 1.08
CA SER A 340 12.00 -3.15 1.48
C SER A 340 11.27 -3.76 0.28
N VAL A 341 10.77 -2.94 -0.63
CA VAL A 341 10.11 -3.36 -1.88
C VAL A 341 11.08 -4.11 -2.80
N LEU A 342 12.30 -3.60 -2.96
CA LEU A 342 13.32 -4.24 -3.80
C LEU A 342 13.64 -5.64 -3.27
N MET A 343 13.97 -5.78 -1.99
CA MET A 343 14.31 -7.07 -1.40
C MET A 343 13.10 -8.01 -1.37
N ALA A 344 11.91 -7.52 -1.06
CA ALA A 344 10.66 -8.27 -1.10
C ALA A 344 10.38 -8.87 -2.48
N SER A 345 10.66 -8.11 -3.56
CA SER A 345 10.49 -8.58 -4.93
C SER A 345 11.39 -9.78 -5.26
N VAL A 346 12.64 -9.75 -4.78
CA VAL A 346 13.57 -10.86 -4.98
C VAL A 346 13.13 -12.09 -4.17
N LEU A 347 12.72 -11.91 -2.90
CA LEU A 347 12.25 -13.01 -2.05
C LEU A 347 11.00 -13.67 -2.62
N LYS A 348 10.03 -12.86 -3.08
CA LYS A 348 8.82 -13.38 -3.70
C LYS A 348 9.10 -14.18 -4.98
N LYS A 349 10.11 -13.80 -5.77
CA LYS A 349 10.55 -14.55 -6.97
C LYS A 349 11.01 -15.96 -6.65
N ILE A 350 11.63 -16.17 -5.50
CA ILE A 350 12.13 -17.48 -5.05
C ILE A 350 11.17 -18.15 -4.06
N GLU A 351 9.93 -17.72 -4.02
CA GLU A 351 8.83 -18.29 -3.22
C GLU A 351 9.09 -18.23 -1.69
N ILE A 352 9.92 -17.31 -1.20
CA ILE A 352 10.02 -17.01 0.22
C ILE A 352 8.96 -15.97 0.58
N LYS A 353 8.01 -16.36 1.43
CA LYS A 353 6.94 -15.48 1.90
C LYS A 353 7.50 -14.30 2.68
N ALA A 354 7.13 -13.11 2.26
CA ALA A 354 7.61 -11.85 2.82
C ALA A 354 6.45 -10.88 3.07
N CYS A 355 6.67 -9.99 4.04
CA CYS A 355 5.76 -8.91 4.40
C CYS A 355 6.51 -7.57 4.40
N LEU A 356 5.85 -6.47 4.05
CA LEU A 356 6.34 -5.15 4.39
C LEU A 356 5.83 -4.80 5.79
N VAL A 357 6.73 -4.40 6.67
CA VAL A 357 6.39 -3.96 8.03
C VAL A 357 6.37 -2.44 8.03
N VAL A 358 5.19 -1.87 8.13
CA VAL A 358 5.01 -0.41 8.12
C VAL A 358 4.66 0.07 9.53
N VAL A 359 5.46 0.98 10.04
CA VAL A 359 5.31 1.58 11.37
C VAL A 359 5.31 3.10 11.23
N PRO A 360 4.95 3.87 12.25
CA PRO A 360 5.00 5.32 12.18
C PRO A 360 6.37 5.85 11.73
N GLY A 361 6.40 6.49 10.55
CA GLY A 361 7.61 7.10 9.99
C GLY A 361 8.65 6.14 9.41
N HIS A 362 8.37 4.82 9.35
CA HIS A 362 9.35 3.86 8.87
C HIS A 362 8.71 2.63 8.19
N CYS A 363 9.52 1.98 7.34
CA CYS A 363 9.18 0.71 6.69
C CYS A 363 10.41 -0.19 6.65
N TYR A 364 10.22 -1.49 6.88
CA TYR A 364 11.26 -2.50 6.74
C TYR A 364 10.64 -3.82 6.24
N LEU A 365 11.50 -4.77 5.88
CA LEU A 365 11.08 -6.07 5.37
C LEU A 365 10.94 -7.08 6.51
N ALA A 366 10.03 -8.05 6.36
CA ALA A 366 10.05 -9.28 7.13
C ALA A 366 9.86 -10.49 6.20
N PHE A 367 10.41 -11.65 6.59
CA PHE A 367 10.27 -12.91 5.87
C PHE A 367 10.11 -14.08 6.83
N TYR A 368 9.48 -15.16 6.36
CA TYR A 368 9.32 -16.38 7.13
C TYR A 368 10.50 -17.32 6.91
N SER A 369 11.02 -17.95 8.00
CA SER A 369 12.13 -18.90 7.94
C SER A 369 11.74 -20.26 7.33
N LYS A 370 10.46 -20.59 7.31
CA LYS A 370 9.78 -21.67 6.59
C LYS A 370 8.34 -21.31 6.36
N GLU A 371 7.59 -22.12 5.64
CA GLU A 371 6.18 -21.81 5.38
C GLU A 371 5.43 -21.55 6.70
N PRO A 372 4.62 -20.48 6.79
CA PRO A 372 3.87 -20.14 8.01
C PRO A 372 3.01 -21.29 8.52
N GLU A 373 2.39 -22.05 7.61
CA GLU A 373 1.52 -23.20 7.87
C GLU A 373 2.28 -24.35 8.56
N LYS A 374 3.60 -24.41 8.35
CA LYS A 374 4.50 -25.39 8.97
C LYS A 374 5.21 -24.83 10.22
N GLY A 375 4.71 -23.69 10.76
CA GLY A 375 5.25 -23.05 11.95
C GLY A 375 6.49 -22.19 11.68
N GLY A 376 6.61 -21.60 10.49
CA GLY A 376 7.65 -20.64 10.14
C GLY A 376 7.66 -19.42 11.06
N LYS A 377 8.84 -18.99 11.49
CA LYS A 377 9.01 -17.78 12.30
C LYS A 377 9.25 -16.58 11.41
N LEU A 378 8.68 -15.46 11.79
CA LEU A 378 8.84 -14.19 11.08
C LEU A 378 10.09 -13.46 11.59
N TYR A 379 11.02 -13.18 10.70
CA TYR A 379 12.23 -12.38 10.94
C TYR A 379 12.17 -11.10 10.13
N ALA A 380 12.51 -9.97 10.76
CA ALA A 380 12.55 -8.69 10.10
C ALA A 380 13.96 -8.30 9.69
N VAL A 381 14.10 -7.51 8.62
CA VAL A 381 15.37 -7.02 8.08
C VAL A 381 15.32 -5.51 7.92
N GLU A 382 16.27 -4.82 8.53
CA GLU A 382 16.45 -3.37 8.37
C GLU A 382 17.14 -3.05 7.06
N THR A 383 16.36 -2.81 6.01
CA THR A 383 16.88 -2.62 4.64
C THR A 383 17.66 -1.31 4.46
N THR A 384 17.50 -0.33 5.34
CA THR A 384 18.30 0.91 5.33
C THR A 384 19.77 0.67 5.67
N MET A 385 20.09 -0.51 6.21
CA MET A 385 21.47 -0.92 6.52
C MET A 385 22.22 -1.50 5.30
N LEU A 386 21.59 -1.66 4.13
CA LEU A 386 22.26 -2.15 2.92
C LEU A 386 23.54 -1.39 2.60
N GLY A 387 23.52 -0.05 2.69
CA GLY A 387 24.65 0.81 2.37
C GLY A 387 25.76 0.85 3.44
N SER A 388 25.50 0.34 4.64
CA SER A 388 26.47 0.35 5.74
C SER A 388 27.48 -0.81 5.70
N LYS A 389 27.36 -1.71 4.73
CA LYS A 389 28.11 -2.98 4.66
C LYS A 389 27.95 -3.88 5.90
N ALA A 390 26.92 -3.66 6.70
CA ALA A 390 26.60 -4.49 7.86
C ALA A 390 26.21 -5.90 7.41
N PRO A 391 26.62 -6.94 8.16
CA PRO A 391 26.12 -8.30 7.94
C PRO A 391 24.60 -8.37 7.99
N LEU A 392 23.98 -9.26 7.22
CA LEU A 392 22.53 -9.50 7.27
C LEU A 392 22.03 -9.75 8.70
N LEU A 393 22.80 -10.48 9.50
CA LEU A 393 22.43 -10.80 10.89
C LEU A 393 22.23 -9.55 11.74
N ASP A 394 23.06 -8.51 11.55
CA ASP A 394 22.90 -7.25 12.28
C ASP A 394 21.61 -6.54 11.86
N ALA A 395 21.29 -6.51 10.57
CA ALA A 395 20.06 -5.96 10.05
C ALA A 395 18.82 -6.73 10.56
N ILE A 396 18.92 -8.06 10.67
CA ILE A 396 17.87 -8.91 11.26
C ILE A 396 17.71 -8.57 12.76
N ASN A 397 18.79 -8.50 13.51
CA ASN A 397 18.73 -8.22 14.95
C ASN A 397 18.11 -6.83 15.24
N VAL A 398 18.50 -5.82 14.45
CA VAL A 398 17.95 -4.46 14.58
C VAL A 398 16.44 -4.45 14.37
N ALA A 399 15.98 -4.95 13.21
CA ALA A 399 14.56 -4.89 12.85
C ALA A 399 13.69 -5.88 13.64
N THR A 400 14.25 -7.05 14.02
CA THR A 400 13.47 -8.06 14.73
C THR A 400 13.30 -7.72 16.22
N SER A 401 14.38 -7.23 16.91
CA SER A 401 14.35 -7.15 18.37
C SER A 401 15.00 -5.91 18.99
N GLN A 402 15.97 -5.26 18.34
CA GLN A 402 16.79 -4.23 19.00
C GLN A 402 16.20 -2.83 18.89
N ALA A 403 15.77 -2.41 17.71
CA ALA A 403 15.24 -1.08 17.47
C ALA A 403 13.97 -0.78 18.28
N PRO A 404 13.69 0.47 18.61
CA PRO A 404 12.42 0.84 19.27
C PRO A 404 11.19 0.45 18.44
N TYR A 405 11.29 0.50 17.12
CA TYR A 405 10.25 0.14 16.15
C TYR A 405 10.27 -1.36 15.77
N SER A 406 11.14 -2.18 16.39
CA SER A 406 11.33 -3.59 16.02
C SER A 406 10.05 -4.41 16.13
N LEU A 407 9.98 -5.47 15.34
CA LEU A 407 8.84 -6.37 15.23
C LEU A 407 8.42 -6.93 16.60
N GLN A 408 9.37 -7.46 17.37
CA GLN A 408 9.08 -8.10 18.67
C GLN A 408 8.62 -7.11 19.74
N LYS A 409 9.26 -5.92 19.84
CA LYS A 409 8.87 -4.91 20.83
C LYS A 409 7.48 -4.34 20.61
N ASN A 410 7.01 -4.38 19.38
CA ASN A 410 5.72 -3.80 18.99
C ASN A 410 4.69 -4.85 18.54
N ALA A 411 4.93 -6.14 18.79
CA ALA A 411 4.07 -7.23 18.34
C ALA A 411 2.58 -6.98 18.63
N ALA A 412 2.25 -6.57 19.85
CA ALA A 412 0.85 -6.30 20.23
C ALA A 412 0.20 -5.11 19.53
N LYS A 413 0.99 -4.24 18.88
CA LYS A 413 0.45 -3.08 18.14
C LYS A 413 -0.03 -3.46 16.75
N PHE A 414 0.53 -4.52 16.15
CA PHE A 414 0.10 -5.01 14.84
C PHE A 414 -1.29 -5.63 14.88
N ASP A 415 -1.75 -6.09 16.07
CA ASP A 415 -3.10 -6.63 16.28
C ASP A 415 -4.13 -5.55 16.65
N GLN A 416 -3.73 -4.27 16.75
CA GLN A 416 -4.59 -3.18 17.14
C GLN A 416 -4.96 -2.33 15.93
N GLU A 417 -6.25 -2.15 15.69
CA GLU A 417 -6.74 -1.17 14.72
C GLU A 417 -6.23 0.24 15.11
N ASP A 418 -5.96 1.07 14.10
CA ASP A 418 -5.52 2.46 14.27
C ASP A 418 -4.20 2.66 15.06
N SER A 419 -3.44 1.60 15.30
CA SER A 419 -2.16 1.69 16.02
C SER A 419 -1.06 2.43 15.23
N GLY A 420 -1.22 2.56 13.92
CA GLY A 420 -0.18 3.02 13.02
C GLY A 420 0.86 1.93 12.66
N TYR A 421 0.65 0.68 13.09
CA TYR A 421 1.49 -0.48 12.78
C TYR A 421 0.75 -1.44 11.86
N MET A 422 1.37 -1.87 10.76
CA MET A 422 0.75 -2.75 9.77
C MET A 422 1.76 -3.76 9.23
N LEU A 423 1.36 -5.03 9.20
CA LEU A 423 2.02 -6.05 8.39
C LEU A 423 1.31 -6.14 7.05
N VAL A 424 1.99 -5.79 5.99
CA VAL A 424 1.47 -5.92 4.62
C VAL A 424 1.94 -7.26 4.07
N ASP A 425 1.09 -8.28 4.21
CA ASP A 425 1.32 -9.58 3.60
C ASP A 425 1.15 -9.46 2.09
N LEU A 426 2.17 -9.87 1.34
CA LEU A 426 2.20 -9.69 -0.11
C LEU A 426 1.28 -10.64 -0.84
N ASP A 427 1.07 -11.86 -0.31
CA ASP A 427 0.17 -12.83 -0.92
C ASP A 427 -1.28 -12.41 -0.68
N ALA A 428 -1.61 -12.02 0.55
CA ALA A 428 -2.92 -11.47 0.88
C ALA A 428 -3.24 -10.20 0.06
N ALA A 429 -2.26 -9.34 -0.17
CA ALA A 429 -2.44 -8.17 -1.05
C ALA A 429 -2.78 -8.60 -2.50
N ARG A 430 -2.11 -9.63 -3.03
CA ARG A 430 -2.42 -10.18 -4.37
C ARG A 430 -3.82 -10.82 -4.43
N ASP A 431 -4.20 -11.57 -3.40
CA ASP A 431 -5.52 -12.21 -3.30
C ASP A 431 -6.66 -11.17 -3.29
N LEU A 432 -6.42 -10.01 -2.70
CA LEU A 432 -7.34 -8.85 -2.76
C LEU A 432 -7.36 -8.17 -4.13
N GLY A 433 -6.41 -8.47 -5.02
CA GLY A 433 -6.31 -7.85 -6.32
C GLY A 433 -5.40 -6.60 -6.37
N ILE A 434 -4.56 -6.37 -5.33
CA ILE A 434 -3.49 -5.36 -5.41
C ILE A 434 -2.35 -5.94 -6.23
N MET A 435 -2.29 -5.53 -7.49
CA MET A 435 -1.33 -6.07 -8.45
C MET A 435 -0.07 -5.22 -8.55
N PRO A 436 1.08 -5.80 -8.96
CA PRO A 436 2.27 -5.04 -9.26
C PRO A 436 1.96 -3.98 -10.31
N ILE A 437 2.42 -2.75 -10.09
CA ILE A 437 2.40 -1.72 -11.12
C ILE A 437 3.26 -2.21 -12.29
N PRO A 438 2.73 -2.24 -13.53
CA PRO A 438 3.45 -2.82 -14.66
C PRO A 438 4.78 -2.09 -14.91
N TYR A 439 5.85 -2.87 -15.11
CA TYR A 439 7.11 -2.31 -15.60
C TYR A 439 6.94 -1.87 -17.06
N VAL A 440 7.19 -0.59 -17.33
CA VAL A 440 7.18 -0.03 -18.68
C VAL A 440 8.62 0.19 -19.12
N LYS A 441 9.09 -0.65 -20.05
CA LYS A 441 10.45 -0.54 -20.60
C LYS A 441 10.64 0.81 -21.29
N GLY A 442 11.65 1.57 -20.90
CA GLY A 442 12.06 2.80 -21.61
C GLY A 442 11.40 4.09 -21.10
N LEU A 443 10.76 4.10 -19.94
CA LEU A 443 10.49 5.32 -19.20
C LEU A 443 11.84 5.83 -18.67
N LYS A 444 12.47 6.72 -19.40
CA LYS A 444 13.62 7.53 -18.96
C LYS A 444 13.24 9.00 -18.99
#